data_c9e97812c06fbd3d04b16c2ecd8e062c
#
_entry.id   c9e97812c06fbd3d04b16c2ecd8e062c
#
_cell.length_a   1.000
_cell.length_b   1.000
_cell.length_c   1.000
_cell.angle_alpha   90.00
_cell.angle_beta   90.00
_cell.angle_gamma   90.00
#
_symmetry.space_group_name_H-M   'P 1'
#
loop_
_entity.id
_entity.type
_entity.pdbx_description
1 polymer ?
#
loop_
_entity_poly.entity_id
_entity_poly.type
_entity_poly.pdbx_seq_one_letter_code
_entity_poly.pdbx_strand_id
1 'polypeptide(L)'
;KISGYITRKVADRLQELFSTMRTDYEAKWDDLKIFIQYGMLTDEKFAEKAQNFMLWKSIEGKYYTSTEYIDKVRETQTDKDGFTILLYVDDVVGKDSFVEAAKAKGYDILELNGQLDSHYIQYFESKNEKIRFVRVDSDIVDNLIRKEERMAMSLSSEQQEIMRPVFESQ
;
A
#
# COMPACT_ATOMS: atom_id res chain seq x y z
N LYS A 1 -34.76 -4.07 0.00
CA LYS A 1 -34.83 -3.33 1.28
C LYS A 1 -34.35 -4.14 2.49
N ILE A 2 -34.64 -5.46 2.55
CA ILE A 2 -34.19 -6.33 3.66
C ILE A 2 -32.68 -6.53 3.62
N SER A 3 -32.09 -6.74 2.44
CA SER A 3 -30.64 -6.92 2.26
C SER A 3 -29.83 -5.69 2.73
N GLY A 4 -30.30 -4.47 2.42
CA GLY A 4 -29.65 -3.24 2.86
C GLY A 4 -29.65 -3.05 4.38
N TYR A 5 -30.72 -3.49 5.06
CA TYR A 5 -30.78 -3.46 6.52
C TYR A 5 -29.80 -4.45 7.15
N ILE A 6 -29.74 -5.68 6.62
CA ILE A 6 -28.82 -6.72 7.09
C ILE A 6 -27.37 -6.28 6.86
N THR A 7 -27.05 -5.76 5.69
CA THR A 7 -25.72 -5.25 5.34
C THR A 7 -25.27 -4.15 6.31
N ARG A 8 -26.16 -3.22 6.66
CA ARG A 8 -25.88 -2.17 7.64
C ARG A 8 -25.60 -2.74 9.02
N LYS A 9 -26.40 -3.69 9.48
CA LYS A 9 -26.23 -4.33 10.79
C LYS A 9 -24.92 -5.12 10.87
N VAL A 10 -24.57 -5.82 9.80
CA VAL A 10 -23.28 -6.52 9.70
C VAL A 10 -22.11 -5.53 9.76
N ALA A 11 -22.18 -4.44 8.99
CA ALA A 11 -21.16 -3.41 9.01
C ALA A 11 -20.99 -2.77 10.40
N ASP A 12 -22.09 -2.45 11.06
CA ASP A 12 -22.09 -1.88 12.41
C ASP A 12 -21.45 -2.86 13.43
N ARG A 13 -21.76 -4.15 13.31
CA ARG A 13 -21.18 -5.18 14.18
C ARG A 13 -19.68 -5.38 13.94
N LEU A 14 -19.26 -5.39 12.69
CA LEU A 14 -17.84 -5.48 12.34
C LEU A 14 -17.06 -4.25 12.83
N GLN A 15 -17.63 -3.06 12.67
CA GLN A 15 -17.05 -1.83 13.21
C GLN A 15 -16.90 -1.88 14.73
N GLU A 16 -17.90 -2.37 15.45
CA GLU A 16 -17.85 -2.54 16.91
C GLU A 16 -16.75 -3.52 17.32
N LEU A 17 -16.68 -4.68 16.68
CA LEU A 17 -15.62 -5.69 16.93
C LEU A 17 -14.23 -5.12 16.69
N PHE A 18 -14.03 -4.42 15.58
CA PHE A 18 -12.78 -3.76 15.26
C PHE A 18 -12.38 -2.73 16.33
N SER A 19 -13.33 -1.90 16.77
CA SER A 19 -13.08 -0.81 17.72
C SER A 19 -12.82 -1.30 19.14
N THR A 20 -13.51 -2.37 19.57
CA THR A 20 -13.47 -2.85 20.97
C THR A 20 -12.55 -4.05 21.17
N MET A 21 -12.36 -4.88 20.14
CA MET A 21 -11.63 -6.15 20.20
C MET A 21 -10.70 -6.33 18.98
N ARG A 22 -9.86 -5.34 18.73
CA ARG A 22 -9.02 -5.30 17.51
C ARG A 22 -8.13 -6.54 17.37
N THR A 23 -7.49 -7.01 18.43
CA THR A 23 -6.63 -8.21 18.40
C THR A 23 -7.38 -9.45 17.95
N ASP A 24 -8.59 -9.66 18.48
CA ASP A 24 -9.45 -10.78 18.09
C ASP A 24 -9.95 -10.62 16.65
N TYR A 25 -10.26 -9.39 16.26
CA TYR A 25 -10.65 -9.06 14.89
C TYR A 25 -9.54 -9.38 13.89
N GLU A 26 -8.32 -8.97 14.19
CA GLU A 26 -7.13 -9.29 13.37
C GLU A 26 -6.88 -10.79 13.25
N ALA A 27 -7.04 -11.54 14.36
CA ALA A 27 -6.90 -12.99 14.35
C ALA A 27 -7.91 -13.72 13.44
N LYS A 28 -9.07 -13.11 13.21
CA LYS A 28 -10.13 -13.64 12.33
C LYS A 28 -10.10 -13.03 10.93
N TRP A 29 -9.16 -12.15 10.66
CA TRP A 29 -9.15 -11.37 9.41
C TRP A 29 -9.13 -12.25 8.15
N ASP A 30 -8.35 -13.30 8.12
CA ASP A 30 -8.26 -14.18 6.95
C ASP A 30 -9.62 -14.82 6.58
N ASP A 31 -10.46 -15.09 7.57
CA ASP A 31 -11.82 -15.59 7.36
C ASP A 31 -12.81 -14.49 6.97
N LEU A 32 -12.62 -13.27 7.45
CA LEU A 32 -13.51 -12.14 7.22
C LEU A 32 -13.23 -11.41 5.90
N LYS A 33 -11.98 -11.41 5.46
CA LYS A 33 -11.48 -10.60 4.34
C LYS A 33 -12.32 -10.73 3.07
N ILE A 34 -12.60 -11.95 2.63
CA ILE A 34 -13.31 -12.19 1.38
C ILE A 34 -14.75 -11.64 1.42
N PHE A 35 -15.43 -11.76 2.56
CA PHE A 35 -16.79 -11.25 2.73
C PHE A 35 -16.83 -9.73 2.75
N ILE A 36 -15.85 -9.10 3.42
CA ILE A 36 -15.75 -7.65 3.50
C ILE A 36 -15.39 -7.07 2.12
N GLN A 37 -14.43 -7.66 1.41
CA GLN A 37 -14.10 -7.25 0.04
C GLN A 37 -15.28 -7.39 -0.91
N TYR A 38 -15.98 -8.50 -0.86
CA TYR A 38 -17.17 -8.72 -1.67
C TYR A 38 -18.25 -7.67 -1.39
N GLY A 39 -18.52 -7.39 -0.12
CA GLY A 39 -19.45 -6.34 0.29
C GLY A 39 -19.04 -4.96 -0.22
N MET A 40 -17.77 -4.62 -0.13
CA MET A 40 -17.23 -3.34 -0.64
C MET A 40 -17.37 -3.21 -2.16
N LEU A 41 -17.17 -4.29 -2.90
CA LEU A 41 -17.26 -4.30 -4.36
C LEU A 41 -18.71 -4.26 -4.88
N THR A 42 -19.68 -4.68 -4.09
CA THR A 42 -21.08 -4.83 -4.50
C THR A 42 -22.05 -3.83 -3.88
N ASP A 43 -21.67 -3.19 -2.78
CA ASP A 43 -22.51 -2.24 -2.05
C ASP A 43 -21.70 -1.01 -1.60
N GLU A 44 -21.99 0.14 -2.21
CA GLU A 44 -21.25 1.38 -1.95
C GLU A 44 -21.43 1.88 -0.51
N LYS A 45 -22.63 1.73 0.06
CA LYS A 45 -22.88 2.13 1.46
C LYS A 45 -22.13 1.25 2.46
N PHE A 46 -22.03 -0.04 2.15
CA PHE A 46 -21.19 -0.94 2.92
C PHE A 46 -19.72 -0.54 2.79
N ALA A 47 -19.25 -0.24 1.58
CA ALA A 47 -17.88 0.18 1.33
C ALA A 47 -17.48 1.43 2.12
N GLU A 48 -18.36 2.43 2.20
CA GLU A 48 -18.13 3.65 2.98
C GLU A 48 -17.85 3.36 4.46
N LYS A 49 -18.60 2.42 5.05
CA LYS A 49 -18.36 2.00 6.44
C LYS A 49 -17.15 1.09 6.57
N ALA A 50 -17.00 0.16 5.64
CA ALA A 50 -15.93 -0.85 5.67
C ALA A 50 -14.52 -0.28 5.55
N GLN A 51 -14.35 0.90 5.00
CA GLN A 51 -13.07 1.60 4.99
C GLN A 51 -12.46 1.74 6.39
N ASN A 52 -13.28 1.83 7.41
CA ASN A 52 -12.82 2.00 8.80
C ASN A 52 -12.32 0.69 9.43
N PHE A 53 -12.71 -0.46 8.91
CA PHE A 53 -12.36 -1.77 9.46
C PHE A 53 -11.78 -2.77 8.44
N MET A 54 -11.65 -2.38 7.17
CA MET A 54 -10.91 -3.14 6.17
C MET A 54 -9.43 -3.11 6.50
N LEU A 55 -8.81 -4.28 6.63
CA LEU A 55 -7.40 -4.40 6.99
C LEU A 55 -6.53 -4.82 5.81
N TRP A 56 -5.30 -4.35 5.83
CA TRP A 56 -4.22 -4.82 4.98
C TRP A 56 -3.17 -5.52 5.82
N LYS A 57 -2.71 -6.67 5.37
CA LYS A 57 -1.68 -7.45 6.04
C LYS A 57 -0.34 -7.20 5.38
N SER A 58 0.67 -6.85 6.16
CA SER A 58 2.04 -6.76 5.68
C SER A 58 2.70 -8.15 5.64
N ILE A 59 3.77 -8.27 4.88
CA ILE A 59 4.56 -9.52 4.83
C ILE A 59 5.20 -9.88 6.19
N GLU A 60 5.24 -8.94 7.12
CA GLU A 60 5.67 -9.18 8.50
C GLU A 60 4.54 -9.70 9.41
N GLY A 61 3.35 -9.92 8.87
CA GLY A 61 2.19 -10.39 9.60
C GLY A 61 1.49 -9.34 10.44
N LYS A 62 1.75 -8.06 10.22
CA LYS A 62 1.08 -6.95 10.88
C LYS A 62 -0.12 -6.47 10.08
N TYR A 63 -1.15 -6.01 10.78
CA TYR A 63 -2.41 -5.55 10.19
C TYR A 63 -2.57 -4.04 10.35
N TYR A 64 -3.03 -3.40 9.29
CA TYR A 64 -3.24 -1.95 9.23
C TYR A 64 -4.56 -1.63 8.54
N THR A 65 -5.24 -0.57 8.96
CA THR A 65 -6.25 0.05 8.10
C THR A 65 -5.55 0.76 6.92
N SER A 66 -6.31 1.10 5.89
CA SER A 66 -5.75 1.82 4.73
C SER A 66 -5.08 3.15 5.13
N THR A 67 -5.73 3.90 6.02
CA THR A 67 -5.19 5.17 6.52
C THR A 67 -3.89 4.96 7.30
N GLU A 68 -3.86 4.02 8.24
CA GLU A 68 -2.66 3.70 9.02
C GLU A 68 -1.48 3.30 8.12
N TYR A 69 -1.73 2.47 7.11
CA TYR A 69 -0.68 1.99 6.22
C TYR A 69 -0.17 3.07 5.28
N ILE A 70 -1.07 3.84 4.68
CA ILE A 70 -0.69 4.94 3.79
C ILE A 70 0.13 5.99 4.54
N ASP A 71 -0.28 6.36 5.75
CA ASP A 71 0.47 7.31 6.56
C ASP A 71 1.87 6.78 6.92
N LYS A 72 1.97 5.47 7.19
CA LYS A 72 3.26 4.82 7.48
C LYS A 72 4.24 4.89 6.31
N VAL A 73 3.78 4.67 5.09
CA VAL A 73 4.66 4.54 3.91
C VAL A 73 4.78 5.82 3.08
N ARG A 74 4.00 6.84 3.38
CA ARG A 74 3.91 8.07 2.56
C ARG A 74 5.26 8.75 2.35
N GLU A 75 6.05 8.88 3.39
CA GLU A 75 7.35 9.55 3.29
C GLU A 75 8.37 8.78 2.44
N THR A 76 8.36 7.46 2.55
CA THR A 76 9.36 6.59 1.90
C THR A 76 8.93 6.12 0.51
N GLN A 77 7.63 6.03 0.24
CA GLN A 77 7.08 5.39 -0.96
C GLN A 77 6.24 6.34 -1.82
N THR A 78 6.46 7.64 -1.74
CA THR A 78 5.85 8.61 -2.65
C THR A 78 6.81 8.93 -3.79
N ASP A 79 6.32 8.81 -5.04
CA ASP A 79 7.11 9.07 -6.23
C ASP A 79 7.21 10.56 -6.57
N LYS A 80 7.96 10.89 -7.62
CA LYS A 80 8.18 12.27 -8.10
C LYS A 80 6.89 12.99 -8.51
N ASP A 81 5.86 12.24 -8.91
CA ASP A 81 4.58 12.77 -9.37
C ASP A 81 3.54 12.89 -8.23
N GLY A 82 3.97 12.56 -7.01
CA GLY A 82 3.14 12.65 -5.81
C GLY A 82 2.24 11.45 -5.57
N PHE A 83 2.47 10.32 -6.27
CA PHE A 83 1.76 9.08 -6.01
C PHE A 83 2.41 8.30 -4.89
N THR A 84 1.62 7.88 -3.91
CA THR A 84 2.08 6.92 -2.91
C THR A 84 1.99 5.52 -3.48
N ILE A 85 3.12 4.84 -3.54
CA ILE A 85 3.25 3.50 -4.13
C ILE A 85 3.12 2.46 -3.03
N LEU A 86 2.08 1.65 -3.12
CA LEU A 86 1.84 0.54 -2.21
C LEU A 86 2.37 -0.75 -2.84
N LEU A 87 3.54 -1.18 -2.38
CA LEU A 87 4.16 -2.40 -2.86
C LEU A 87 3.44 -3.62 -2.29
N TYR A 88 3.22 -4.64 -3.11
CA TYR A 88 2.60 -5.87 -2.67
C TYR A 88 3.19 -7.10 -3.35
N VAL A 89 3.02 -8.25 -2.72
CA VAL A 89 3.28 -9.57 -3.27
C VAL A 89 2.03 -10.43 -3.18
N ASP A 90 1.81 -11.24 -4.18
CA ASP A 90 0.73 -12.24 -4.21
C ASP A 90 1.18 -13.57 -3.58
N ASP A 91 2.48 -13.87 -3.69
CA ASP A 91 3.12 -15.02 -3.07
C ASP A 91 4.55 -14.63 -2.70
N VAL A 92 4.94 -14.88 -1.46
CA VAL A 92 6.29 -14.61 -0.96
C VAL A 92 7.28 -15.64 -1.51
N VAL A 93 6.81 -16.86 -1.80
CA VAL A 93 7.66 -17.95 -2.30
C VAL A 93 8.22 -17.61 -3.69
N GLY A 94 9.54 -17.64 -3.81
CA GLY A 94 10.24 -17.37 -5.07
C GLY A 94 10.53 -15.90 -5.36
N LYS A 95 10.08 -14.97 -4.48
CA LYS A 95 10.32 -13.53 -4.62
C LYS A 95 11.22 -12.96 -3.52
N ASP A 96 11.87 -13.82 -2.77
CA ASP A 96 12.66 -13.44 -1.59
C ASP A 96 13.71 -12.37 -1.90
N SER A 97 14.39 -12.47 -3.05
CA SER A 97 15.43 -11.51 -3.44
C SER A 97 14.87 -10.10 -3.71
N PHE A 98 13.71 -10.00 -4.34
CA PHE A 98 13.06 -8.70 -4.60
C PHE A 98 12.47 -8.10 -3.33
N VAL A 99 11.90 -8.95 -2.47
CA VAL A 99 11.39 -8.56 -1.15
C VAL A 99 12.53 -8.03 -0.28
N GLU A 100 13.65 -8.75 -0.21
CA GLU A 100 14.82 -8.31 0.56
C GLU A 100 15.44 -7.03 0.01
N ALA A 101 15.50 -6.87 -1.32
CA ALA A 101 15.98 -5.63 -1.93
C ALA A 101 15.08 -4.44 -1.58
N ALA A 102 13.76 -4.60 -1.60
CA ALA A 102 12.82 -3.56 -1.21
C ALA A 102 12.92 -3.22 0.28
N LYS A 103 13.02 -4.23 1.14
CA LYS A 103 13.26 -4.02 2.58
C LYS A 103 14.56 -3.29 2.88
N ALA A 104 15.63 -3.63 2.18
CA ALA A 104 16.93 -2.95 2.32
C ALA A 104 16.85 -1.45 1.99
N LYS A 105 15.90 -1.05 1.17
CA LYS A 105 15.60 0.36 0.84
C LYS A 105 14.65 1.03 1.85
N GLY A 106 14.18 0.31 2.86
CA GLY A 106 13.24 0.82 3.84
C GLY A 106 11.79 0.82 3.38
N TYR A 107 11.47 0.09 2.30
CA TYR A 107 10.10 -0.04 1.82
C TYR A 107 9.33 -1.11 2.59
N ASP A 108 8.04 -0.86 2.76
CA ASP A 108 7.09 -1.83 3.33
C ASP A 108 6.33 -2.52 2.20
N ILE A 109 5.94 -3.77 2.42
CA ILE A 109 5.30 -4.60 1.41
C ILE A 109 4.05 -5.26 2.01
N LEU A 110 2.96 -5.23 1.26
CA LEU A 110 1.72 -5.91 1.60
C LEU A 110 1.68 -7.32 1.02
N GLU A 111 0.98 -8.21 1.70
CA GLU A 111 0.62 -9.55 1.20
C GLU A 111 -0.82 -9.50 0.69
N LEU A 112 -1.00 -9.65 -0.63
CA LEU A 112 -2.30 -9.63 -1.30
C LEU A 112 -2.46 -10.90 -2.15
N ASN A 113 -2.82 -12.00 -1.48
CA ASN A 113 -2.94 -13.33 -2.07
C ASN A 113 -4.38 -13.84 -2.17
N GLY A 114 -5.36 -13.00 -1.90
CA GLY A 114 -6.78 -13.35 -1.94
C GLY A 114 -7.38 -13.29 -3.34
N GLN A 115 -8.47 -14.05 -3.54
CA GLN A 115 -9.17 -14.14 -4.83
C GLN A 115 -9.75 -12.80 -5.31
N LEU A 116 -10.12 -11.91 -4.40
CA LEU A 116 -10.71 -10.61 -4.72
C LEU A 116 -9.71 -9.45 -4.65
N ASP A 117 -8.44 -9.71 -4.31
CA ASP A 117 -7.47 -8.64 -4.10
C ASP A 117 -7.25 -7.79 -5.37
N SER A 118 -7.18 -8.40 -6.54
CA SER A 118 -7.02 -7.65 -7.80
C SER A 118 -8.21 -6.72 -8.09
N HIS A 119 -9.43 -7.17 -7.85
CA HIS A 119 -10.64 -6.35 -7.99
C HIS A 119 -10.69 -5.25 -6.93
N TYR A 120 -10.30 -5.56 -5.70
CA TYR A 120 -10.22 -4.59 -4.62
C TYR A 120 -9.18 -3.50 -4.91
N ILE A 121 -8.02 -3.86 -5.42
CA ILE A 121 -6.97 -2.91 -5.84
C ILE A 121 -7.53 -1.91 -6.86
N GLN A 122 -8.17 -2.39 -7.92
CA GLN A 122 -8.77 -1.54 -8.94
C GLN A 122 -9.84 -0.61 -8.36
N TYR A 123 -10.68 -1.15 -7.48
CA TYR A 123 -11.70 -0.37 -6.77
C TYR A 123 -11.05 0.74 -5.93
N PHE A 124 -10.04 0.40 -5.12
CA PHE A 124 -9.37 1.35 -4.23
C PHE A 124 -8.66 2.46 -5.01
N GLU A 125 -7.94 2.11 -6.05
CA GLU A 125 -7.26 3.09 -6.92
C GLU A 125 -8.25 4.03 -7.62
N SER A 126 -9.42 3.53 -8.02
CA SER A 126 -10.46 4.37 -8.64
C SER A 126 -11.02 5.42 -7.69
N LYS A 127 -10.99 5.17 -6.40
CA LYS A 127 -11.46 6.08 -5.34
C LYS A 127 -10.35 6.99 -4.78
N ASN A 128 -9.07 6.67 -5.04
CA ASN A 128 -7.91 7.36 -4.48
C ASN A 128 -6.88 7.67 -5.57
N GLU A 129 -7.03 8.81 -6.24
CA GLU A 129 -6.24 9.18 -7.43
C GLU A 129 -4.73 9.19 -7.23
N LYS A 130 -4.24 9.43 -6.01
CA LYS A 130 -2.82 9.54 -5.68
C LYS A 130 -2.23 8.25 -5.08
N ILE A 131 -2.96 7.16 -5.14
CA ILE A 131 -2.50 5.85 -4.65
C ILE A 131 -2.34 4.90 -5.83
N ARG A 132 -1.23 4.16 -5.84
CA ARG A 132 -0.96 3.09 -6.80
C ARG A 132 -0.48 1.84 -6.09
N PHE A 133 -1.08 0.71 -6.42
CA PHE A 133 -0.59 -0.60 -6.00
C PHE A 133 0.35 -1.15 -7.07
N VAL A 134 1.50 -1.58 -6.64
CA VAL A 134 2.53 -2.08 -7.55
C VAL A 134 3.08 -3.40 -7.01
N ARG A 135 3.03 -4.44 -7.85
CA ARG A 135 3.57 -5.74 -7.47
C ARG A 135 5.10 -5.68 -7.45
N VAL A 136 5.69 -6.24 -6.41
CA VAL A 136 7.14 -6.26 -6.25
C VAL A 136 7.77 -7.17 -7.30
N ASP A 137 8.53 -6.58 -8.20
CA ASP A 137 9.41 -7.25 -9.15
C ASP A 137 10.68 -6.40 -9.36
N SER A 138 11.62 -6.90 -10.16
CA SER A 138 12.92 -6.25 -10.38
C SER A 138 12.82 -4.83 -10.95
N ASP A 139 11.93 -4.62 -11.89
CA ASP A 139 11.86 -3.34 -12.61
C ASP A 139 11.35 -2.20 -11.72
N ILE A 140 10.50 -2.53 -10.75
CA ILE A 140 9.89 -1.54 -9.87
C ILE A 140 10.85 -1.11 -8.78
N VAL A 141 11.57 -2.05 -8.17
CA VAL A 141 12.61 -1.73 -7.19
C VAL A 141 13.68 -0.86 -7.83
N ASP A 142 14.11 -1.20 -9.05
CA ASP A 142 15.10 -0.44 -9.81
C ASP A 142 14.58 0.96 -10.23
N ASN A 143 13.31 1.09 -10.59
CA ASN A 143 12.73 2.38 -10.97
C ASN A 143 12.58 3.34 -9.77
N LEU A 144 12.25 2.82 -8.60
CA LEU A 144 12.24 3.62 -7.36
C LEU A 144 13.67 4.05 -6.99
N ILE A 145 14.66 3.18 -7.16
CA ILE A 145 16.09 3.44 -6.93
C ILE A 145 16.63 4.50 -7.91
N ARG A 146 16.33 4.38 -9.19
CA ARG A 146 16.81 5.33 -10.22
C ARG A 146 16.34 6.76 -9.97
N LYS A 147 15.25 6.93 -9.29
CA LYS A 147 14.75 8.25 -8.88
C LYS A 147 15.68 8.89 -7.84
N GLU A 148 16.12 8.15 -6.86
CA GLU A 148 17.05 8.61 -5.83
C GLU A 148 18.45 8.86 -6.43
N GLU A 149 18.93 7.96 -7.27
CA GLU A 149 20.21 8.13 -7.97
C GLU A 149 20.20 9.32 -8.93
N ARG A 150 19.12 9.59 -9.65
CA ARG A 150 19.00 10.76 -10.50
C ARG A 150 19.04 12.07 -9.73
N MET A 151 18.43 12.12 -8.55
CA MET A 151 18.51 13.30 -7.69
C MET A 151 19.93 13.49 -7.14
N ALA A 152 20.59 12.43 -6.71
CA ALA A 152 21.98 12.48 -6.26
C ALA A 152 22.94 12.84 -7.41
N MET A 153 22.74 12.31 -8.61
CA MET A 153 23.54 12.65 -9.79
C MET A 153 23.29 14.07 -10.30
N SER A 154 22.08 14.58 -10.24
CA SER A 154 21.81 15.97 -10.62
C SER A 154 22.43 16.96 -9.66
N LEU A 155 22.40 16.69 -8.36
CA LEU A 155 23.07 17.49 -7.33
C LEU A 155 24.60 17.47 -7.51
N SER A 156 25.19 16.31 -7.82
CA SER A 156 26.64 16.21 -8.06
C SER A 156 27.07 16.88 -9.37
N SER A 157 26.21 16.87 -10.40
CA SER A 157 26.46 17.58 -11.67
C SER A 157 26.38 19.10 -11.51
N GLU A 158 25.40 19.60 -10.76
CA GLU A 158 25.28 21.02 -10.42
C GLU A 158 26.47 21.50 -9.57
N GLN A 159 26.93 20.69 -8.64
CA GLN A 159 28.12 20.98 -7.86
C GLN A 159 29.40 20.99 -8.70
N GLN A 160 29.50 20.10 -9.70
CA GLN A 160 30.63 20.10 -10.63
C GLN A 160 30.62 21.29 -11.60
N GLU A 161 29.43 21.74 -12.04
CA GLU A 161 29.32 22.96 -12.86
C GLU A 161 29.65 24.22 -12.08
N ILE A 162 29.32 24.29 -10.80
CA ILE A 162 29.68 25.43 -9.92
C ILE A 162 31.18 25.46 -9.64
N MET A 163 31.85 24.31 -9.62
CA MET A 163 33.30 24.20 -9.36
C MET A 163 34.16 24.39 -10.61
N ARG A 164 33.61 24.23 -11.82
CA ARG A 164 34.34 24.42 -13.09
C ARG A 164 35.01 25.79 -13.27
N PRO A 165 34.31 26.91 -12.98
CA PRO A 165 34.92 28.24 -13.17
C PRO A 165 36.12 28.54 -12.24
N VAL A 166 36.20 27.83 -11.11
CA VAL A 166 37.29 28.01 -10.12
C VAL A 166 38.60 27.38 -10.58
N PHE A 167 38.52 26.30 -11.39
CA PHE A 167 39.70 25.60 -11.93
C PHE A 167 40.24 26.18 -13.26
N GLU A 168 39.40 26.89 -14.03
CA GLU A 168 39.80 27.52 -15.31
C GLU A 168 40.41 28.89 -15.15
N SER A 169 40.43 29.49 -13.95
CA SER A 169 41.01 30.81 -13.67
C SER A 169 42.46 30.77 -13.13
N GLN A 170 43.16 29.62 -13.17
CA GLN A 170 44.59 29.45 -12.93
C GLN A 170 45.28 28.94 -14.19
#